data_6f2c2b06ae920dae87ecddb467279c9f
#
_entry.id   6f2c2b06ae920dae87ecddb467279c9f
#
_cell.length_a   1.000
_cell.length_b   1.000
_cell.length_c   1.000
_cell.angle_alpha   90.00
_cell.angle_beta   90.00
_cell.angle_gamma   90.00
#
_symmetry.space_group_name_H-M   'P 1'
#
loop_
_entity.id
_entity.type
_entity.pdbx_description
1 polymer ?
#
loop_
_entity_poly.entity_id
_entity_poly.type
_entity_poly.pdbx_seq_one_letter_code
_entity_poly.pdbx_strand_id
1 'polypeptide(L)'
;MNQASQHKPRVFVDADVLFAGAASPSEHGASLTILRLAEITLIEAVTSHQVITEAERNLEEKLPMALPAFRLLVSRCLRVVADPRPEDLGAWAGMADPQDLPILVAAAHEGCPWLVTFNVRHFQPGHPDVTVLRPGDLVLRVRELLAGLE
;
A
#
# COMPACT_ATOMS: atom_id res chain seq x y z
N MET A 1 -26.40 2.92 14.02
CA MET A 1 -25.31 2.68 13.09
C MET A 1 -24.09 3.49 13.45
N ASN A 2 -22.97 2.84 13.47
CA ASN A 2 -21.74 3.51 13.87
C ASN A 2 -20.94 3.98 12.66
N GLN A 3 -20.99 5.27 12.40
CA GLN A 3 -20.30 5.86 11.26
C GLN A 3 -18.81 6.00 11.48
N ALA A 4 -18.37 6.06 12.74
CA ALA A 4 -16.96 6.26 13.02
C ALA A 4 -16.09 5.13 12.50
N SER A 5 -16.56 3.89 12.54
CA SER A 5 -15.79 2.75 12.06
C SER A 5 -15.58 2.79 10.54
N GLN A 6 -16.39 3.56 9.81
CA GLN A 6 -16.31 3.66 8.37
C GLN A 6 -15.29 4.70 7.92
N HIS A 7 -14.77 5.49 8.84
CA HIS A 7 -13.84 6.56 8.53
C HIS A 7 -12.38 6.17 8.64
N LYS A 8 -12.14 4.91 9.02
CA LYS A 8 -10.81 4.37 9.04
C LYS A 8 -10.30 4.29 7.60
N PRO A 9 -9.24 5.03 7.28
CA PRO A 9 -8.78 5.07 5.89
C PRO A 9 -8.20 3.74 5.45
N ARG A 10 -8.53 3.34 4.23
CA ARG A 10 -7.94 2.18 3.57
C ARG A 10 -6.81 2.64 2.68
N VAL A 11 -5.66 2.01 2.83
CA VAL A 11 -4.46 2.35 2.10
C VAL A 11 -3.94 1.11 1.41
N PHE A 12 -3.77 1.17 0.08
CA PHE A 12 -3.12 0.09 -0.65
C PHE A 12 -1.62 0.36 -0.66
N VAL A 13 -0.83 -0.65 -0.28
CA VAL A 13 0.61 -0.48 -0.09
C VAL A 13 1.37 -1.24 -1.17
N ASP A 14 2.21 -0.51 -1.93
CA ASP A 14 3.02 -1.08 -3.00
C ASP A 14 4.29 -1.77 -2.45
N ALA A 15 4.91 -2.59 -3.28
CA ALA A 15 6.04 -3.43 -2.90
C ALA A 15 7.25 -2.64 -2.40
N ASP A 16 7.55 -1.50 -3.01
CA ASP A 16 8.72 -0.70 -2.62
C ASP A 16 8.57 -0.13 -1.21
N VAL A 17 7.36 0.18 -0.80
CA VAL A 17 7.08 0.66 0.55
C VAL A 17 7.24 -0.47 1.56
N LEU A 18 6.76 -1.66 1.22
CA LEU A 18 6.93 -2.84 2.07
C LEU A 18 8.40 -3.21 2.21
N PHE A 19 9.14 -3.17 1.10
CA PHE A 19 10.57 -3.42 1.11
C PHE A 19 11.29 -2.44 2.05
N ALA A 20 10.99 -1.15 1.89
CA ALA A 20 11.64 -0.10 2.70
C ALA A 20 11.35 -0.28 4.19
N GLY A 21 10.11 -0.61 4.53
CA GLY A 21 9.73 -0.83 5.92
C GLY A 21 10.41 -2.02 6.55
N ALA A 22 10.63 -3.09 5.79
CA ALA A 22 11.26 -4.30 6.29
C ALA A 22 12.79 -4.24 6.29
N ALA A 23 13.38 -3.58 5.29
CA ALA A 23 14.82 -3.64 5.06
C ALA A 23 15.62 -2.77 6.02
N SER A 24 15.16 -1.55 6.29
CA SER A 24 15.92 -0.60 7.11
C SER A 24 14.98 0.38 7.80
N PRO A 25 14.26 -0.08 8.84
CA PRO A 25 13.24 0.73 9.50
C PRO A 25 13.72 2.11 9.96
N SER A 26 14.94 2.21 10.43
CA SER A 26 15.46 3.48 10.93
C SER A 26 15.72 4.49 9.83
N GLU A 27 15.99 4.03 8.61
CA GLU A 27 16.27 4.88 7.47
C GLU A 27 15.02 5.21 6.66
N HIS A 28 13.98 4.40 6.80
CA HIS A 28 12.74 4.53 6.03
C HIS A 28 11.56 4.75 6.98
N GLY A 29 11.68 5.80 7.80
CA GLY A 29 10.74 6.08 8.88
C GLY A 29 9.30 6.18 8.43
N ALA A 30 9.03 6.83 7.29
CA ALA A 30 7.66 6.98 6.81
C ALA A 30 7.04 5.63 6.44
N SER A 31 7.79 4.75 5.78
CA SER A 31 7.29 3.42 5.42
C SER A 31 6.96 2.59 6.66
N LEU A 32 7.86 2.58 7.62
CA LEU A 32 7.63 1.85 8.87
C LEU A 32 6.48 2.46 9.65
N THR A 33 6.36 3.79 9.65
CA THR A 33 5.26 4.48 10.32
C THR A 33 3.92 4.03 9.76
N ILE A 34 3.80 3.91 8.43
CA ILE A 34 2.57 3.43 7.80
C ILE A 34 2.22 2.03 8.30
N LEU A 35 3.19 1.13 8.36
CA LEU A 35 2.96 -0.23 8.83
C LEU A 35 2.56 -0.24 10.31
N ARG A 36 3.15 0.62 11.11
CA ARG A 36 2.78 0.73 12.52
C ARG A 36 1.38 1.29 12.71
N LEU A 37 0.98 2.26 11.88
CA LEU A 37 -0.39 2.78 11.91
C LEU A 37 -1.39 1.67 11.59
N ALA A 38 -1.04 0.78 10.67
CA ALA A 38 -1.88 -0.37 10.35
C ALA A 38 -1.94 -1.36 11.52
N GLU A 39 -0.80 -1.62 12.16
CA GLU A 39 -0.73 -2.55 13.28
C GLU A 39 -1.59 -2.10 14.44
N ILE A 40 -1.59 -0.81 14.74
CA ILE A 40 -2.41 -0.26 15.83
C ILE A 40 -3.82 0.14 15.37
N THR A 41 -4.18 -0.25 14.16
CA THR A 41 -5.53 -0.12 13.60
C THR A 41 -6.03 1.29 13.35
N LEU A 42 -5.14 2.27 13.19
CA LEU A 42 -5.54 3.61 12.78
C LEU A 42 -5.83 3.71 11.29
N ILE A 43 -5.21 2.83 10.50
CA ILE A 43 -5.52 2.68 9.08
C ILE A 43 -5.74 1.19 8.78
N GLU A 44 -6.40 0.90 7.67
CA GLU A 44 -6.49 -0.45 7.16
C GLU A 44 -5.55 -0.55 5.97
N ALA A 45 -4.44 -1.27 6.12
CA ALA A 45 -3.47 -1.44 5.04
C ALA A 45 -3.80 -2.70 4.26
N VAL A 46 -3.89 -2.56 2.94
CA VAL A 46 -4.27 -3.61 2.01
C VAL A 46 -3.18 -3.77 0.99
N THR A 47 -2.93 -4.99 0.56
CA THR A 47 -2.03 -5.24 -0.57
C THR A 47 -2.49 -6.48 -1.32
N SER A 48 -1.83 -6.82 -2.42
CA SER A 48 -2.22 -7.96 -3.24
C SER A 48 -1.13 -9.01 -3.29
N HIS A 49 -1.48 -10.20 -3.77
CA HIS A 49 -0.51 -11.28 -3.93
C HIS A 49 0.64 -10.89 -4.86
N GLN A 50 0.36 -10.16 -5.93
CA GLN A 50 1.40 -9.68 -6.84
C GLN A 50 2.43 -8.83 -6.09
N VAL A 51 1.95 -7.92 -5.25
CA VAL A 51 2.82 -7.05 -4.47
C VAL A 51 3.68 -7.85 -3.49
N ILE A 52 3.09 -8.80 -2.79
CA ILE A 52 3.84 -9.64 -1.84
C ILE A 52 4.92 -10.43 -2.58
N THR A 53 4.59 -11.03 -3.72
CA THR A 53 5.55 -11.78 -4.51
C THR A 53 6.72 -10.90 -4.96
N GLU A 54 6.43 -9.69 -5.41
CA GLU A 54 7.47 -8.76 -5.84
C GLU A 54 8.36 -8.34 -4.67
N ALA A 55 7.78 -8.00 -3.54
CA ALA A 55 8.52 -7.59 -2.36
C ALA A 55 9.42 -8.74 -1.85
N GLU A 56 8.89 -9.96 -1.82
CA GLU A 56 9.67 -11.12 -1.38
C GLU A 56 10.84 -11.38 -2.32
N ARG A 57 10.60 -11.26 -3.62
CA ARG A 57 11.67 -11.45 -4.61
C ARG A 57 12.78 -10.43 -4.41
N ASN A 58 12.42 -9.17 -4.22
CA ASN A 58 13.41 -8.12 -4.00
C ASN A 58 14.19 -8.32 -2.72
N LEU A 59 13.54 -8.73 -1.64
CA LEU A 59 14.23 -9.03 -0.39
C LEU A 59 15.15 -10.23 -0.52
N GLU A 60 14.69 -11.28 -1.21
CA GLU A 60 15.49 -12.48 -1.42
C GLU A 60 16.78 -12.15 -2.17
N GLU A 61 16.71 -11.26 -3.15
CA GLU A 61 17.89 -10.86 -3.93
C GLU A 61 18.81 -9.91 -3.17
N LYS A 62 18.24 -8.97 -2.42
CA LYS A 62 19.02 -7.84 -1.86
C LYS A 62 19.29 -7.97 -0.38
N LEU A 63 18.39 -8.59 0.38
CA LEU A 63 18.51 -8.67 1.83
C LEU A 63 17.72 -9.87 2.36
N PRO A 64 18.18 -11.10 2.03
CA PRO A 64 17.41 -12.30 2.38
C PRO A 64 17.19 -12.49 3.88
N MET A 65 18.07 -11.96 4.72
CA MET A 65 17.90 -12.07 6.16
C MET A 65 16.71 -11.26 6.69
N ALA A 66 16.15 -10.36 5.89
CA ALA A 66 14.98 -9.59 6.29
C ALA A 66 13.64 -10.33 6.00
N LEU A 67 13.68 -11.47 5.31
CA LEU A 67 12.46 -12.18 4.96
C LEU A 67 11.59 -12.60 6.15
N PRO A 68 12.15 -13.17 7.24
CA PRO A 68 11.31 -13.53 8.39
C PRO A 68 10.61 -12.32 8.99
N ALA A 69 11.31 -11.21 9.14
CA ALA A 69 10.72 -9.96 9.66
C ALA A 69 9.63 -9.44 8.72
N PHE A 70 9.88 -9.51 7.42
CA PHE A 70 8.90 -9.10 6.41
C PHE A 70 7.61 -9.90 6.53
N ARG A 71 7.72 -11.22 6.62
CA ARG A 71 6.55 -12.09 6.72
C ARG A 71 5.75 -11.82 7.98
N LEU A 72 6.45 -11.49 9.06
CA LEU A 72 5.79 -11.13 10.30
C LEU A 72 5.03 -9.80 10.15
N LEU A 73 5.65 -8.80 9.51
CA LEU A 73 4.99 -7.53 9.24
C LEU A 73 3.74 -7.71 8.39
N VAL A 74 3.82 -8.54 7.35
CA VAL A 74 2.67 -8.81 6.50
C VAL A 74 1.53 -9.39 7.32
N SER A 75 1.82 -10.40 8.14
CA SER A 75 0.77 -11.05 8.92
C SER A 75 0.13 -10.15 9.96
N ARG A 76 0.87 -9.18 10.47
CA ARG A 76 0.37 -8.28 11.52
C ARG A 76 -0.27 -7.01 11.02
N CYS A 77 0.19 -6.52 9.85
CA CYS A 77 -0.15 -5.17 9.41
C CYS A 77 -1.05 -5.13 8.20
N LEU A 78 -1.07 -6.18 7.39
CA LEU A 78 -1.67 -6.11 6.06
C LEU A 78 -2.77 -7.12 5.85
N ARG A 79 -3.79 -6.69 5.13
CA ARG A 79 -4.77 -7.59 4.54
C ARG A 79 -4.35 -7.85 3.10
N VAL A 80 -4.08 -9.11 2.78
CA VAL A 80 -3.63 -9.50 1.44
C VAL A 80 -4.82 -9.98 0.63
N VAL A 81 -5.04 -9.37 -0.53
CA VAL A 81 -6.19 -9.71 -1.39
C VAL A 81 -5.71 -10.37 -2.68
N ALA A 82 -6.64 -11.05 -3.34
CA ALA A 82 -6.37 -11.66 -4.64
C ALA A 82 -6.09 -10.59 -5.69
N ASP A 83 -5.24 -10.96 -6.66
CA ASP A 83 -4.99 -10.08 -7.81
C ASP A 83 -6.24 -9.97 -8.68
N PRO A 84 -6.44 -8.85 -9.39
CA PRO A 84 -7.52 -8.75 -10.36
C PRO A 84 -7.32 -9.80 -11.46
N ARG A 85 -8.43 -10.27 -12.02
CA ARG A 85 -8.36 -11.18 -13.16
C ARG A 85 -7.92 -10.39 -14.41
N PRO A 86 -7.21 -11.05 -15.34
CA PRO A 86 -6.80 -10.36 -16.57
C PRO A 86 -7.94 -9.68 -17.32
N GLU A 87 -9.12 -10.27 -17.32
CA GLU A 87 -10.28 -9.69 -18.00
C GLU A 87 -10.78 -8.41 -17.34
N ASP A 88 -10.42 -8.16 -16.08
CA ASP A 88 -10.82 -6.94 -15.38
C ASP A 88 -9.92 -5.75 -15.72
N LEU A 89 -8.80 -5.98 -16.39
CA LEU A 89 -7.82 -4.93 -16.65
C LEU A 89 -8.11 -4.11 -17.90
N GLY A 90 -8.86 -4.66 -18.84
CA GLY A 90 -9.07 -4.02 -20.14
C GLY A 90 -9.64 -2.62 -20.06
N ALA A 91 -10.63 -2.43 -19.19
CA ALA A 91 -11.30 -1.12 -19.02
C ALA A 91 -10.37 -0.07 -18.41
N TRP A 92 -9.25 -0.49 -17.83
CA TRP A 92 -8.29 0.38 -17.14
C TRP A 92 -7.02 0.63 -17.96
N ALA A 93 -6.96 0.09 -19.17
CA ALA A 93 -5.75 0.19 -20.00
C ALA A 93 -5.30 1.64 -20.15
N GLY A 94 -4.01 1.86 -19.97
CA GLY A 94 -3.42 3.18 -20.11
C GLY A 94 -3.45 4.05 -18.86
N MET A 95 -4.10 3.60 -17.79
CA MET A 95 -4.19 4.39 -16.54
C MET A 95 -2.94 4.29 -15.68
N ALA A 96 -2.11 3.29 -15.92
CA ALA A 96 -0.82 3.11 -15.25
C ALA A 96 0.09 2.35 -16.19
N ASP A 97 1.38 2.23 -15.83
CA ASP A 97 2.29 1.37 -16.57
C ASP A 97 1.71 -0.06 -16.58
N PRO A 98 1.87 -0.81 -17.68
CA PRO A 98 1.23 -2.14 -17.79
C PRO A 98 1.54 -3.09 -16.64
N GLN A 99 2.76 -3.06 -16.11
CA GLN A 99 3.14 -3.94 -15.00
C GLN A 99 2.46 -3.54 -13.70
N ASP A 100 2.13 -2.26 -13.55
CA ASP A 100 1.56 -1.71 -12.31
C ASP A 100 0.05 -1.54 -12.39
N LEU A 101 -0.52 -1.71 -13.57
CA LEU A 101 -1.97 -1.59 -13.77
C LEU A 101 -2.76 -2.52 -12.84
N PRO A 102 -2.37 -3.80 -12.66
CA PRO A 102 -3.10 -4.67 -11.73
C PRO A 102 -3.11 -4.15 -10.29
N ILE A 103 -2.07 -3.43 -9.89
CA ILE A 103 -1.98 -2.86 -8.55
C ILE A 103 -2.99 -1.72 -8.39
N LEU A 104 -3.07 -0.83 -9.40
CA LEU A 104 -4.04 0.25 -9.39
C LEU A 104 -5.48 -0.29 -9.36
N VAL A 105 -5.75 -1.30 -10.18
CA VAL A 105 -7.08 -1.92 -10.25
C VAL A 105 -7.43 -2.58 -8.92
N ALA A 106 -6.48 -3.28 -8.30
CA ALA A 106 -6.72 -3.91 -7.00
C ALA A 106 -7.05 -2.86 -5.93
N ALA A 107 -6.34 -1.74 -5.92
CA ALA A 107 -6.60 -0.66 -4.98
C ALA A 107 -8.01 -0.12 -5.14
N ALA A 108 -8.44 0.12 -6.38
CA ALA A 108 -9.78 0.62 -6.64
C ALA A 108 -10.86 -0.39 -6.26
N HIS A 109 -10.67 -1.65 -6.62
CA HIS A 109 -11.64 -2.72 -6.32
C HIS A 109 -11.81 -2.93 -4.82
N GLU A 110 -10.75 -2.72 -4.06
CA GLU A 110 -10.80 -2.87 -2.60
C GLU A 110 -11.29 -1.61 -1.89
N GLY A 111 -11.66 -0.59 -2.64
CA GLY A 111 -12.15 0.64 -2.05
C GLY A 111 -11.08 1.43 -1.32
N CYS A 112 -9.83 1.35 -1.77
CA CYS A 112 -8.73 2.10 -1.18
C CYS A 112 -8.64 3.47 -1.85
N PRO A 113 -8.98 4.56 -1.17
CA PRO A 113 -8.82 5.89 -1.77
C PRO A 113 -7.37 6.31 -1.93
N TRP A 114 -6.46 5.66 -1.20
CA TRP A 114 -5.04 5.99 -1.25
C TRP A 114 -4.22 4.75 -1.64
N LEU A 115 -3.25 4.98 -2.54
CA LEU A 115 -2.24 3.98 -2.90
C LEU A 115 -0.88 4.60 -2.61
N VAL A 116 -0.10 3.96 -1.75
CA VAL A 116 1.20 4.50 -1.35
C VAL A 116 2.32 3.77 -2.06
N THR A 117 3.22 4.56 -2.69
CA THR A 117 4.34 4.05 -3.48
C THR A 117 5.42 5.12 -3.58
N PHE A 118 6.68 4.69 -3.80
CA PHE A 118 7.74 5.62 -4.15
C PHE A 118 7.73 5.97 -5.65
N ASN A 119 7.08 5.13 -6.46
CA ASN A 119 7.07 5.25 -7.94
C ASN A 119 5.76 5.84 -8.44
N VAL A 120 5.44 7.05 -7.99
CA VAL A 120 4.18 7.71 -8.34
C VAL A 120 3.97 7.80 -9.86
N ARG A 121 5.05 8.00 -10.62
CA ARG A 121 4.96 8.12 -12.07
C ARG A 121 4.43 6.89 -12.76
N HIS A 122 4.66 5.71 -12.18
CA HIS A 122 4.20 4.45 -12.78
C HIS A 122 2.68 4.32 -12.75
N PHE A 123 2.02 5.16 -11.96
CA PHE A 123 0.56 5.13 -11.79
C PHE A 123 -0.13 6.33 -12.41
N GLN A 124 0.48 6.91 -13.43
CA GLN A 124 -0.10 8.05 -14.15
C GLN A 124 -0.63 7.61 -15.50
N PRO A 125 -1.75 8.22 -15.97
CA PRO A 125 -2.51 9.31 -15.35
C PRO A 125 -3.32 8.91 -14.14
N GLY A 126 -3.49 7.62 -13.87
CA GLY A 126 -4.21 7.13 -12.71
C GLY A 126 -5.73 7.09 -12.90
N HIS A 127 -6.43 6.91 -11.81
CA HIS A 127 -7.89 6.85 -11.78
C HIS A 127 -8.40 7.82 -10.72
N PRO A 128 -9.52 8.52 -10.97
CA PRO A 128 -10.02 9.53 -10.03
C PRO A 128 -10.37 8.99 -8.66
N ASP A 129 -10.68 7.70 -8.54
CA ASP A 129 -11.04 7.10 -7.25
C ASP A 129 -9.83 6.75 -6.37
N VAL A 130 -8.61 6.82 -6.92
CA VAL A 130 -7.40 6.42 -6.20
C VAL A 130 -6.39 7.56 -6.27
N THR A 131 -6.03 8.08 -5.12
CA THR A 131 -4.97 9.08 -5.02
C THR A 131 -3.65 8.38 -4.71
N VAL A 132 -2.64 8.59 -5.55
CA VAL A 132 -1.33 7.96 -5.41
C VAL A 132 -0.42 8.91 -4.63
N LEU A 133 0.14 8.42 -3.53
CA LEU A 133 0.93 9.23 -2.60
C LEU A 133 2.26 8.56 -2.28
N ARG A 134 3.28 9.36 -2.03
CA ARG A 134 4.51 8.87 -1.43
C ARG A 134 4.31 8.62 0.06
N PRO A 135 5.13 7.77 0.68
CA PRO A 135 4.97 7.45 2.10
C PRO A 135 4.92 8.68 3.01
N GLY A 136 5.80 9.65 2.81
CA GLY A 136 5.81 10.86 3.62
C GLY A 136 4.52 11.66 3.51
N ASP A 137 3.99 11.75 2.29
CA ASP A 137 2.74 12.48 2.04
C ASP A 137 1.56 11.77 2.68
N LEU A 138 1.56 10.44 2.66
CA LEU A 138 0.49 9.69 3.31
C LEU A 138 0.50 9.92 4.82
N VAL A 139 1.68 9.89 5.43
CA VAL A 139 1.79 10.15 6.88
C VAL A 139 1.23 11.53 7.23
N LEU A 140 1.52 12.54 6.40
CA LEU A 140 0.97 13.89 6.61
C LEU A 140 -0.55 13.90 6.50
N ARG A 141 -1.12 13.15 5.54
CA ARG A 141 -2.58 13.07 5.39
C ARG A 141 -3.23 12.45 6.62
N VAL A 142 -2.65 11.37 7.13
CA VAL A 142 -3.17 10.72 8.34
C VAL A 142 -3.07 11.69 9.52
N ARG A 143 -1.97 12.41 9.65
CA ARG A 143 -1.77 13.38 10.70
C ARG A 143 -2.85 14.48 10.67
N GLU A 144 -3.18 14.97 9.48
CA GLU A 144 -4.24 15.97 9.33
C GLU A 144 -5.60 15.42 9.75
N LEU A 145 -5.89 14.16 9.39
CA LEU A 145 -7.14 13.53 9.80
C LEU A 145 -7.24 13.41 11.33
N LEU A 146 -6.15 13.01 11.97
CA LEU A 146 -6.14 12.88 13.43
C LEU A 146 -6.29 14.24 14.11
N ALA A 147 -5.67 15.27 13.57
CA ALA A 147 -5.82 16.63 14.10
C ALA A 147 -7.26 17.12 13.96
N GLY A 148 -7.95 16.74 12.90
CA GLY A 148 -9.33 17.10 12.68
C GLY A 148 -10.33 16.45 13.63
N LEU A 149 -9.88 15.47 14.44
CA LEU A 149 -10.75 14.84 15.42
C LEU A 149 -10.93 15.69 16.68
N GLU A 150 -10.16 16.74 16.83
CA GLU A 150 -10.33 17.64 17.96
C GLU A 150 -11.58 18.50 17.77
#